data_72ad40c7d505dad43b1471232c24d01c
#
_entry.id   72ad40c7d505dad43b1471232c24d01c
#
_cell.length_a   1.000
_cell.length_b   1.000
_cell.length_c   1.000
_cell.angle_alpha   90.00
_cell.angle_beta   90.00
_cell.angle_gamma   90.00
#
_symmetry.space_group_name_H-M   'P 1'
#
loop_
_entity.id
_entity.type
_entity.pdbx_description
1 polymer ?
#
loop_
_entity_poly.entity_id
_entity_poly.type
_entity_poly.pdbx_seq_one_letter_code
_entity_poly.pdbx_strand_id
1 'polypeptide(L)'
;MAEREDEKKMSREKFFRIGGSSIAGLAILGVAGNNIYKMIAKPEKLFYNKQPQGVAKTKALPSPYRKVGAFKAEGAICTFDVAGEQIFAATSESLYIYDMSGKQQSKLSIGRIVRDIAVYNSEIYILYPTKIEVRGFNGDIIREWEACSDESDYCSMTAFAGGVFVTDAHNKNICQYTLEGGFKRFINSPDEFIVPSYSFGITNFDGKVYCSNPGRHKVECYTIDGEFVSSFGESGVGQGEFGGCCNPVHLTTTASGDIITSEKGIPRICCYGRDGKFHATLLDKEALGYGTTAREVRINGRELYVVHGNTISTFIYDEQFAANTACADCKEECPLRRNTNI
;
A
#
# COMPACT_ATOMS: atom_id res chain seq x y z
N MET A 1 -14.01 -11.92 47.89
CA MET A 1 -14.81 -11.09 47.00
C MET A 1 -13.93 -9.99 46.51
N ALA A 2 -13.42 -10.11 45.29
CA ALA A 2 -12.60 -9.09 44.65
C ALA A 2 -13.43 -8.59 43.48
N GLU A 3 -13.80 -7.31 43.50
CA GLU A 3 -14.46 -6.60 42.43
C GLU A 3 -13.50 -6.50 41.25
N ARG A 4 -13.94 -7.00 40.09
CA ARG A 4 -13.29 -6.73 38.81
C ARG A 4 -13.73 -5.34 38.35
N GLU A 5 -12.79 -4.42 38.26
CA GLU A 5 -13.00 -3.16 37.56
C GLU A 5 -13.19 -3.45 36.08
N ASP A 6 -14.37 -3.14 35.56
CA ASP A 6 -14.69 -3.09 34.14
C ASP A 6 -13.93 -1.91 33.51
N GLU A 7 -12.85 -2.17 32.80
CA GLU A 7 -12.25 -1.20 31.89
C GLU A 7 -13.22 -0.94 30.73
N LYS A 8 -14.01 0.11 30.86
CA LYS A 8 -14.85 0.62 29.76
C LYS A 8 -13.96 1.16 28.64
N LYS A 9 -13.76 0.36 27.59
CA LYS A 9 -13.18 0.82 26.33
C LYS A 9 -13.91 2.04 25.81
N MET A 10 -13.20 3.11 25.58
CA MET A 10 -13.71 4.40 25.13
C MET A 10 -13.99 4.35 23.61
N SER A 11 -15.18 4.75 23.17
CA SER A 11 -15.52 4.79 21.76
C SER A 11 -14.70 5.83 20.99
N ARG A 12 -14.50 5.62 19.68
CA ARG A 12 -13.72 6.48 18.77
C ARG A 12 -14.19 7.95 18.80
N GLU A 13 -15.51 8.19 18.84
CA GLU A 13 -16.06 9.55 18.96
C GLU A 13 -15.72 10.21 20.31
N LYS A 14 -15.70 9.44 21.37
CA LYS A 14 -15.37 9.92 22.71
C LYS A 14 -13.88 10.24 22.82
N PHE A 15 -13.02 9.44 22.15
CA PHE A 15 -11.59 9.70 22.07
C PHE A 15 -11.29 11.02 21.32
N PHE A 16 -11.94 11.29 20.20
CA PHE A 16 -11.77 12.55 19.46
C PHE A 16 -12.37 13.74 20.20
N ARG A 17 -13.47 13.60 20.91
CA ARG A 17 -14.03 14.68 21.75
C ARG A 17 -13.14 15.02 22.94
N ILE A 18 -12.58 14.02 23.62
CA ILE A 18 -11.69 14.23 24.76
C ILE A 18 -10.32 14.73 24.28
N GLY A 19 -9.78 14.20 23.18
CA GLY A 19 -8.55 14.67 22.56
C GLY A 19 -8.65 16.12 22.11
N GLY A 20 -9.74 16.53 21.48
CA GLY A 20 -10.00 17.92 21.08
C GLY A 20 -10.11 18.88 22.28
N SER A 21 -10.74 18.44 23.35
CA SER A 21 -10.88 19.24 24.59
C SER A 21 -9.57 19.34 25.38
N SER A 22 -8.73 18.31 25.33
CA SER A 22 -7.41 18.29 26.02
C SER A 22 -6.39 19.19 25.36
N ILE A 23 -6.49 19.38 24.02
CA ILE A 23 -5.62 20.30 23.27
C ILE A 23 -5.88 21.76 23.68
N ALA A 24 -7.14 22.12 23.94
CA ALA A 24 -7.49 23.44 24.44
C ALA A 24 -7.03 23.67 25.89
N GLY A 25 -6.99 22.62 26.72
CA GLY A 25 -6.54 22.67 28.11
C GLY A 25 -5.00 22.79 28.26
N LEU A 26 -4.23 22.27 27.31
CA LEU A 26 -2.76 22.31 27.30
C LEU A 26 -2.18 23.69 26.94
N ALA A 27 -2.98 24.60 26.38
CA ALA A 27 -2.56 25.97 26.08
C ALA A 27 -2.29 26.83 27.33
N ILE A 28 -2.59 26.33 28.54
CA ILE A 28 -2.48 27.06 29.82
C ILE A 28 -1.18 26.72 30.57
N LEU A 29 -0.41 25.73 30.13
CA LEU A 29 0.82 25.33 30.81
C LEU A 29 2.07 25.86 30.08
N GLY A 30 2.46 27.11 30.36
CA GLY A 30 3.79 27.71 30.18
C GLY A 30 4.62 27.28 28.93
N VAL A 31 5.92 27.50 28.97
CA VAL A 31 6.89 27.28 27.87
C VAL A 31 6.83 25.86 27.23
N ALA A 32 6.42 24.84 27.97
CA ALA A 32 6.24 23.49 27.45
C ALA A 32 5.04 23.39 26.47
N GLY A 33 3.93 24.07 26.77
CA GLY A 33 2.74 24.10 25.92
C GLY A 33 3.00 24.77 24.57
N ASN A 34 3.83 25.80 24.53
CA ASN A 34 4.18 26.49 23.30
C ASN A 34 5.02 25.63 22.34
N ASN A 35 5.87 24.75 22.89
CA ASN A 35 6.64 23.79 22.08
C ASN A 35 5.74 22.68 21.52
N ILE A 36 4.80 22.17 22.33
CA ILE A 36 3.82 21.16 21.90
C ILE A 36 2.86 21.77 20.84
N TYR A 37 2.40 23.00 21.05
CA TYR A 37 1.56 23.71 20.08
C TYR A 37 2.29 23.92 18.74
N LYS A 38 3.58 24.29 18.77
CA LYS A 38 4.39 24.40 17.55
C LYS A 38 4.59 23.06 16.85
N MET A 39 4.68 21.97 17.61
CA MET A 39 4.73 20.60 17.08
C MET A 39 3.44 20.20 16.35
N ILE A 40 2.29 20.55 16.91
CA ILE A 40 0.96 20.20 16.36
C ILE A 40 0.54 21.14 15.23
N ALA A 41 0.78 22.45 15.38
CA ALA A 41 0.34 23.48 14.43
C ALA A 41 1.24 23.64 13.20
N LYS A 42 2.49 23.17 13.25
CA LYS A 42 3.45 23.23 12.13
C LYS A 42 4.27 21.93 12.03
N PRO A 43 3.63 20.79 11.77
CA PRO A 43 4.32 19.50 11.69
C PRO A 43 5.41 19.49 10.62
N GLU A 44 5.23 20.24 9.54
CA GLU A 44 6.18 20.32 8.43
C GLU A 44 7.58 20.83 8.83
N LYS A 45 7.67 21.71 9.84
CA LYS A 45 8.97 22.27 10.27
C LYS A 45 9.78 21.37 11.20
N LEU A 46 9.13 20.40 11.87
CA LEU A 46 9.79 19.55 12.87
C LEU A 46 10.54 18.38 12.25
N PHE A 47 10.03 17.86 11.14
CA PHE A 47 10.66 16.74 10.46
C PHE A 47 11.76 17.15 9.46
N TYR A 48 11.78 18.41 9.01
CA TYR A 48 12.72 18.88 7.99
C TYR A 48 14.04 19.46 8.52
N ASN A 49 14.16 19.78 9.81
CA ASN A 49 15.35 20.48 10.34
C ASN A 49 16.37 19.61 11.08
N LYS A 50 16.21 18.30 11.09
CA LYS A 50 17.28 17.39 11.53
C LYS A 50 17.63 16.42 10.40
N GLN A 51 18.28 16.95 9.36
CA GLN A 51 19.17 16.09 8.60
C GLN A 51 20.29 15.66 9.57
N PRO A 52 20.59 14.36 9.70
CA PRO A 52 21.79 13.94 10.40
C PRO A 52 22.98 14.61 9.72
N GLN A 53 23.69 15.46 10.46
CA GLN A 53 24.95 16.00 9.98
C GLN A 53 25.89 14.83 9.81
N GLY A 54 26.23 14.48 8.57
CA GLY A 54 27.23 13.47 8.30
C GLY A 54 26.85 12.34 7.35
N VAL A 55 25.60 12.23 6.91
CA VAL A 55 25.28 11.31 5.82
C VAL A 55 25.80 11.96 4.53
N ALA A 56 26.87 11.40 3.97
CA ALA A 56 27.32 11.75 2.63
C ALA A 56 26.08 11.75 1.74
N LYS A 57 25.88 12.82 0.95
CA LYS A 57 24.82 12.89 -0.06
C LYS A 57 25.13 11.77 -1.05
N THR A 58 24.60 10.58 -0.78
CA THR A 58 24.57 9.52 -1.78
C THR A 58 23.81 10.11 -2.94
N LYS A 59 24.52 10.32 -4.05
CA LYS A 59 23.93 10.81 -5.29
C LYS A 59 22.77 9.86 -5.59
N ALA A 60 21.53 10.36 -5.61
CA ALA A 60 20.40 9.53 -5.94
C ALA A 60 20.70 8.82 -7.25
N LEU A 61 20.65 7.50 -7.23
CA LEU A 61 20.83 6.72 -8.45
C LEU A 61 19.66 7.06 -9.37
N PRO A 62 19.91 7.39 -10.63
CA PRO A 62 18.83 7.74 -11.53
C PRO A 62 17.87 6.55 -11.68
N SER A 63 16.57 6.84 -11.68
CA SER A 63 15.52 5.83 -11.83
C SER A 63 15.61 5.14 -13.19
N PRO A 64 15.53 3.80 -13.26
CA PRO A 64 15.42 3.09 -14.53
C PRO A 64 14.06 3.27 -15.21
N TYR A 65 13.11 3.90 -14.56
CA TYR A 65 11.77 4.16 -15.08
C TYR A 65 11.63 5.62 -15.50
N ARG A 66 11.12 5.86 -16.71
CA ARG A 66 10.77 7.20 -17.19
C ARG A 66 9.28 7.35 -17.39
N LYS A 67 8.74 8.50 -17.05
CA LYS A 67 7.33 8.83 -17.28
C LYS A 67 7.05 8.93 -18.77
N VAL A 68 6.03 8.23 -19.24
CA VAL A 68 5.60 8.22 -20.65
C VAL A 68 4.20 8.78 -20.85
N GLY A 69 3.37 8.82 -19.80
CA GLY A 69 2.01 9.32 -19.91
C GLY A 69 1.41 9.62 -18.54
N ALA A 70 0.29 10.30 -18.58
CA ALA A 70 -0.61 10.44 -17.45
C ALA A 70 -1.99 10.83 -17.94
N PHE A 71 -3.03 10.40 -17.23
CA PHE A 71 -4.39 10.87 -17.42
C PHE A 71 -5.07 11.14 -16.08
N LYS A 72 -6.21 11.86 -16.12
CA LYS A 72 -6.96 12.25 -14.93
C LYS A 72 -8.30 11.54 -14.89
N ALA A 73 -8.63 10.95 -13.76
CA ALA A 73 -9.99 10.53 -13.44
C ALA A 73 -10.88 11.70 -13.04
N GLU A 74 -12.19 11.51 -13.06
CA GLU A 74 -13.19 12.54 -12.71
C GLU A 74 -13.21 12.88 -11.20
N GLY A 75 -12.47 12.16 -10.36
CA GLY A 75 -12.41 12.40 -8.91
C GLY A 75 -11.11 11.90 -8.31
N ALA A 76 -10.89 12.18 -7.03
CA ALA A 76 -9.76 11.62 -6.30
C ALA A 76 -9.87 10.10 -6.25
N ILE A 77 -8.81 9.44 -6.67
CA ILE A 77 -8.73 7.98 -6.71
C ILE A 77 -8.41 7.49 -5.29
N CYS A 78 -9.27 6.61 -4.78
CA CYS A 78 -9.08 5.95 -3.50
C CYS A 78 -8.14 4.75 -3.63
N THR A 79 -8.31 3.97 -4.70
CA THR A 79 -7.53 2.79 -5.04
C THR A 79 -7.70 2.46 -6.52
N PHE A 80 -6.81 1.64 -7.07
CA PHE A 80 -6.91 1.18 -8.46
C PHE A 80 -6.29 -0.20 -8.62
N ASP A 81 -6.65 -0.87 -9.71
CA ASP A 81 -6.00 -2.10 -10.17
C ASP A 81 -5.79 -2.06 -11.68
N VAL A 82 -4.87 -2.89 -12.16
CA VAL A 82 -4.56 -3.03 -13.58
C VAL A 82 -4.64 -4.51 -13.93
N ALA A 83 -5.57 -4.86 -14.82
CA ALA A 83 -5.79 -6.23 -15.23
C ALA A 83 -6.01 -6.34 -16.74
N GLY A 84 -5.24 -7.19 -17.40
CA GLY A 84 -5.22 -7.27 -18.85
C GLY A 84 -4.86 -5.93 -19.49
N GLU A 85 -5.72 -5.43 -20.37
CA GLU A 85 -5.56 -4.16 -21.07
C GLU A 85 -6.49 -3.07 -20.50
N GLN A 86 -6.81 -3.14 -19.20
CA GLN A 86 -7.72 -2.22 -18.55
C GLN A 86 -7.18 -1.74 -17.20
N ILE A 87 -7.53 -0.50 -16.86
CA ILE A 87 -7.26 0.14 -15.59
C ILE A 87 -8.60 0.37 -14.88
N PHE A 88 -8.71 -0.14 -13.67
CA PHE A 88 -9.88 -0.02 -12.80
C PHE A 88 -9.54 0.98 -11.71
N ALA A 89 -10.25 2.09 -11.62
CA ALA A 89 -9.96 3.15 -10.64
C ALA A 89 -11.22 3.50 -9.85
N ALA A 90 -11.16 3.29 -8.55
CA ALA A 90 -12.24 3.62 -7.63
C ALA A 90 -12.05 5.02 -7.03
N THR A 91 -13.12 5.80 -7.02
CA THR A 91 -13.26 7.05 -6.28
C THR A 91 -14.22 6.85 -5.11
N SER A 92 -14.59 7.92 -4.38
CA SER A 92 -15.55 7.81 -3.28
C SER A 92 -16.97 7.37 -3.70
N GLU A 93 -17.32 7.49 -4.98
CA GLU A 93 -18.70 7.30 -5.47
C GLU A 93 -18.80 6.42 -6.71
N SER A 94 -17.69 6.19 -7.41
CA SER A 94 -17.70 5.51 -8.69
C SER A 94 -16.45 4.66 -8.89
N LEU A 95 -16.62 3.58 -9.62
CA LEU A 95 -15.54 2.79 -10.20
C LEU A 95 -15.52 3.07 -11.70
N TYR A 96 -14.38 3.52 -12.19
CA TYR A 96 -14.13 3.80 -13.61
C TYR A 96 -13.28 2.69 -14.20
N ILE A 97 -13.62 2.29 -15.41
CA ILE A 97 -12.83 1.37 -16.22
C ILE A 97 -12.26 2.17 -17.39
N TYR A 98 -10.94 2.20 -17.51
CA TYR A 98 -10.21 2.85 -18.59
C TYR A 98 -9.47 1.80 -19.43
N ASP A 99 -9.23 2.11 -20.71
CA ASP A 99 -8.19 1.41 -21.46
C ASP A 99 -6.78 1.93 -21.07
N MET A 100 -5.75 1.29 -21.60
CA MET A 100 -4.36 1.64 -21.27
C MET A 100 -3.96 3.05 -21.77
N SER A 101 -4.73 3.67 -22.66
CA SER A 101 -4.53 5.06 -23.09
C SER A 101 -5.15 6.09 -22.12
N GLY A 102 -5.93 5.63 -21.14
CA GLY A 102 -6.68 6.47 -20.22
C GLY A 102 -8.05 6.91 -20.76
N LYS A 103 -8.53 6.30 -21.84
CA LYS A 103 -9.89 6.55 -22.36
C LYS A 103 -10.89 5.74 -21.53
N GLN A 104 -11.86 6.44 -20.94
CA GLN A 104 -12.92 5.81 -20.15
C GLN A 104 -13.79 4.90 -21.03
N GLN A 105 -13.93 3.65 -20.59
CA GLN A 105 -14.77 2.63 -21.20
C GLN A 105 -16.10 2.47 -20.46
N SER A 106 -16.06 2.56 -19.11
CA SER A 106 -17.24 2.38 -18.27
C SER A 106 -17.15 3.20 -17.00
N LYS A 107 -18.32 3.43 -16.37
CA LYS A 107 -18.47 4.03 -15.05
C LYS A 107 -19.56 3.28 -14.29
N LEU A 108 -19.22 2.74 -13.14
CA LEU A 108 -20.10 2.02 -12.26
C LEU A 108 -20.31 2.81 -10.96
N SER A 109 -21.56 2.97 -10.53
CA SER A 109 -21.83 3.60 -9.24
C SER A 109 -21.58 2.60 -8.12
N ILE A 110 -20.76 2.96 -7.13
CA ILE A 110 -20.47 2.15 -5.95
C ILE A 110 -20.99 2.79 -4.65
N GLY A 111 -21.26 4.08 -4.65
CA GLY A 111 -21.96 4.81 -3.59
C GLY A 111 -21.33 4.77 -2.19
N ARG A 112 -20.09 4.29 -2.06
CA ARG A 112 -19.39 4.10 -0.78
C ARG A 112 -17.89 4.36 -0.91
N ILE A 113 -17.24 4.63 0.22
CA ILE A 113 -15.78 4.73 0.29
C ILE A 113 -15.19 3.32 0.17
N VAL A 114 -14.45 3.09 -0.91
CA VAL A 114 -13.73 1.84 -1.18
C VAL A 114 -12.36 1.89 -0.49
N ARG A 115 -11.91 0.77 0.05
CA ARG A 115 -10.59 0.59 0.66
C ARG A 115 -9.58 0.06 -0.34
N ASP A 116 -9.98 -0.95 -1.11
CA ASP A 116 -9.13 -1.57 -2.12
C ASP A 116 -10.00 -2.24 -3.20
N ILE A 117 -9.40 -2.53 -4.35
CA ILE A 117 -10.00 -3.36 -5.39
C ILE A 117 -8.98 -4.38 -5.91
N ALA A 118 -9.49 -5.53 -6.33
CA ALA A 118 -8.70 -6.54 -7.03
C ALA A 118 -9.53 -7.09 -8.20
N VAL A 119 -8.88 -7.32 -9.33
CA VAL A 119 -9.54 -7.91 -10.51
C VAL A 119 -8.99 -9.31 -10.74
N TYR A 120 -9.88 -10.30 -10.73
CA TYR A 120 -9.52 -11.68 -10.98
C TYR A 120 -10.66 -12.42 -11.70
N ASN A 121 -10.33 -13.27 -12.67
CA ASN A 121 -11.30 -14.06 -13.47
C ASN A 121 -12.46 -13.24 -14.06
N SER A 122 -12.18 -12.04 -14.59
CA SER A 122 -13.19 -11.12 -15.11
C SER A 122 -14.24 -10.66 -14.09
N GLU A 123 -13.89 -10.71 -12.83
CA GLU A 123 -14.68 -10.20 -11.71
C GLU A 123 -13.90 -9.10 -10.98
N ILE A 124 -14.62 -8.11 -10.50
CA ILE A 124 -14.10 -6.98 -9.72
C ILE A 124 -14.47 -7.21 -8.27
N TYR A 125 -13.48 -7.48 -7.44
CA TYR A 125 -13.61 -7.55 -5.99
C TYR A 125 -13.43 -6.16 -5.43
N ILE A 126 -14.40 -5.65 -4.68
CA ILE A 126 -14.41 -4.32 -4.08
C ILE A 126 -14.41 -4.48 -2.57
N LEU A 127 -13.36 -3.98 -1.94
CA LEU A 127 -13.19 -4.01 -0.49
C LEU A 127 -13.74 -2.76 0.16
N TYR A 128 -14.65 -2.93 1.09
CA TYR A 128 -15.12 -1.90 2.01
C TYR A 128 -14.57 -2.16 3.43
N PRO A 129 -14.69 -1.23 4.37
CA PRO A 129 -14.18 -1.44 5.73
C PRO A 129 -14.68 -2.71 6.42
N THR A 130 -15.92 -3.13 6.14
CA THR A 130 -16.59 -4.25 6.83
C THR A 130 -17.24 -5.25 5.88
N LYS A 131 -17.03 -5.15 4.57
CA LYS A 131 -17.59 -6.11 3.61
C LYS A 131 -16.77 -6.19 2.32
N ILE A 132 -17.01 -7.23 1.57
CA ILE A 132 -16.50 -7.43 0.22
C ILE A 132 -17.70 -7.59 -0.71
N GLU A 133 -17.64 -6.93 -1.86
CA GLU A 133 -18.62 -6.99 -2.93
C GLU A 133 -17.92 -7.44 -4.21
N VAL A 134 -18.49 -8.36 -4.94
CA VAL A 134 -17.96 -8.83 -6.23
C VAL A 134 -18.91 -8.47 -7.33
N ARG A 135 -18.40 -7.80 -8.36
CA ARG A 135 -19.14 -7.36 -9.54
C ARG A 135 -18.59 -7.92 -10.83
N GLY A 136 -19.47 -8.06 -11.80
CA GLY A 136 -19.10 -8.18 -13.20
C GLY A 136 -18.64 -6.83 -13.78
N PHE A 137 -17.99 -6.87 -14.93
CA PHE A 137 -17.57 -5.65 -15.66
C PHE A 137 -18.75 -4.82 -16.19
N ASN A 138 -19.95 -5.40 -16.24
CA ASN A 138 -21.21 -4.71 -16.53
C ASN A 138 -21.78 -3.95 -15.31
N GLY A 139 -21.19 -4.15 -14.12
CA GLY A 139 -21.58 -3.50 -12.89
C GLY A 139 -22.56 -4.29 -12.01
N ASP A 140 -23.08 -5.42 -12.49
CA ASP A 140 -23.98 -6.26 -11.70
C ASP A 140 -23.27 -6.84 -10.50
N ILE A 141 -23.91 -6.80 -9.33
CA ILE A 141 -23.44 -7.46 -8.12
C ILE A 141 -23.64 -8.97 -8.30
N ILE A 142 -22.55 -9.73 -8.31
CA ILE A 142 -22.57 -11.19 -8.44
C ILE A 142 -22.76 -11.82 -7.05
N ARG A 143 -22.03 -11.30 -6.05
CA ARG A 143 -22.09 -11.76 -4.66
C ARG A 143 -21.48 -10.71 -3.71
N GLU A 144 -21.84 -10.80 -2.46
CA GLU A 144 -21.24 -10.01 -1.38
C GLU A 144 -21.20 -10.82 -0.09
N TRP A 145 -20.29 -10.46 0.80
CA TRP A 145 -20.21 -11.02 2.15
C TRP A 145 -19.64 -10.02 3.14
N GLU A 146 -20.08 -10.14 4.38
CA GLU A 146 -19.64 -9.30 5.48
C GLU A 146 -18.25 -9.73 5.98
N ALA A 147 -17.59 -8.83 6.70
CA ALA A 147 -16.36 -9.13 7.40
C ALA A 147 -16.55 -10.23 8.44
N CYS A 148 -15.47 -10.93 8.79
CA CYS A 148 -15.50 -12.05 9.73
C CYS A 148 -15.66 -11.60 11.20
N SER A 149 -15.72 -10.31 11.49
CA SER A 149 -15.95 -9.72 12.81
C SER A 149 -16.61 -8.36 12.67
N ASP A 150 -17.49 -8.02 13.60
CA ASP A 150 -18.16 -6.71 13.69
C ASP A 150 -17.14 -5.56 13.95
N GLU A 151 -15.99 -5.89 14.51
CA GLU A 151 -14.91 -4.95 14.81
C GLU A 151 -13.87 -4.85 13.65
N SER A 152 -14.02 -5.60 12.58
CA SER A 152 -13.10 -5.58 11.44
C SER A 152 -13.01 -4.18 10.81
N ASP A 153 -11.79 -3.80 10.43
CA ASP A 153 -11.50 -2.60 9.62
C ASP A 153 -10.51 -2.99 8.51
N TYR A 154 -11.08 -3.45 7.39
CA TYR A 154 -10.33 -3.94 6.25
C TYR A 154 -9.54 -2.85 5.57
N CYS A 155 -8.32 -3.15 5.15
CA CYS A 155 -7.39 -2.20 4.56
C CYS A 155 -7.04 -2.47 3.11
N SER A 156 -6.59 -3.68 2.80
CA SER A 156 -6.10 -4.05 1.47
C SER A 156 -6.45 -5.49 1.16
N MET A 157 -6.49 -5.81 -0.13
CA MET A 157 -6.96 -7.10 -0.61
C MET A 157 -6.15 -7.58 -1.80
N THR A 158 -6.07 -8.92 -1.94
CA THR A 158 -5.64 -9.57 -3.17
C THR A 158 -6.53 -10.77 -3.46
N ALA A 159 -6.85 -11.00 -4.73
CA ALA A 159 -7.66 -12.11 -5.19
C ALA A 159 -6.93 -12.89 -6.30
N PHE A 160 -6.86 -14.21 -6.16
CA PHE A 160 -6.20 -15.12 -7.11
C PHE A 160 -6.70 -16.54 -6.92
N ALA A 161 -6.16 -17.52 -7.63
CA ALA A 161 -6.57 -18.93 -7.54
C ALA A 161 -6.56 -19.51 -6.10
N GLY A 162 -5.76 -18.95 -5.20
CA GLY A 162 -5.71 -19.36 -3.79
C GLY A 162 -6.87 -18.85 -2.94
N GLY A 163 -7.68 -17.94 -3.47
CA GLY A 163 -8.81 -17.29 -2.78
C GLY A 163 -8.65 -15.79 -2.67
N VAL A 164 -9.41 -15.18 -1.75
CA VAL A 164 -9.35 -13.76 -1.42
C VAL A 164 -8.68 -13.59 -0.06
N PHE A 165 -7.64 -12.77 -0.01
CA PHE A 165 -6.89 -12.47 1.21
C PHE A 165 -7.03 -10.99 1.52
N VAL A 166 -7.44 -10.68 2.75
CA VAL A 166 -7.78 -9.33 3.19
C VAL A 166 -7.05 -9.01 4.47
N THR A 167 -6.37 -7.87 4.52
CA THR A 167 -5.74 -7.39 5.75
C THR A 167 -6.73 -6.64 6.61
N ASP A 168 -6.80 -7.00 7.89
CA ASP A 168 -7.67 -6.40 8.90
C ASP A 168 -6.82 -5.62 9.93
N ALA A 169 -6.92 -4.29 9.89
CA ALA A 169 -6.10 -3.45 10.76
C ALA A 169 -6.57 -3.43 12.21
N HIS A 170 -7.88 -3.64 12.45
CA HIS A 170 -8.39 -3.71 13.82
C HIS A 170 -7.95 -4.99 14.51
N ASN A 171 -8.20 -6.13 13.86
CA ASN A 171 -7.88 -7.44 14.41
C ASN A 171 -6.40 -7.84 14.21
N LYS A 172 -5.64 -7.05 13.41
CA LYS A 172 -4.21 -7.27 13.14
C LYS A 172 -3.92 -8.67 12.62
N ASN A 173 -4.67 -9.07 11.61
CA ASN A 173 -4.52 -10.36 10.95
C ASN A 173 -4.83 -10.25 9.46
N ILE A 174 -4.67 -11.34 8.73
CA ILE A 174 -5.15 -11.50 7.37
C ILE A 174 -6.31 -12.49 7.42
N CYS A 175 -7.46 -12.11 6.86
CA CYS A 175 -8.61 -12.99 6.66
C CYS A 175 -8.49 -13.67 5.29
N GLN A 176 -8.60 -14.99 5.24
CA GLN A 176 -8.66 -15.75 3.99
C GLN A 176 -10.08 -16.23 3.74
N TYR A 177 -10.54 -16.00 2.51
CA TYR A 177 -11.83 -16.49 1.99
C TYR A 177 -11.62 -17.32 0.73
N THR A 178 -12.62 -18.16 0.42
CA THR A 178 -12.72 -18.72 -0.95
C THR A 178 -13.14 -17.60 -1.93
N LEU A 179 -13.05 -17.84 -3.23
CA LEU A 179 -13.53 -16.90 -4.24
C LEU A 179 -15.04 -16.68 -4.16
N GLU A 180 -15.79 -17.62 -3.59
CA GLU A 180 -17.24 -17.54 -3.37
C GLU A 180 -17.62 -16.85 -2.06
N GLY A 181 -16.63 -16.40 -1.25
CA GLY A 181 -16.85 -15.66 -0.01
C GLY A 181 -16.89 -16.53 1.25
N GLY A 182 -16.67 -17.84 1.15
CA GLY A 182 -16.56 -18.72 2.32
C GLY A 182 -15.32 -18.42 3.15
N PHE A 183 -15.47 -18.06 4.42
CA PHE A 183 -14.33 -17.83 5.32
C PHE A 183 -13.54 -19.14 5.51
N LYS A 184 -12.22 -19.06 5.41
CA LYS A 184 -11.31 -20.20 5.59
C LYS A 184 -10.54 -20.13 6.90
N ARG A 185 -9.84 -19.04 7.15
CA ARG A 185 -8.97 -18.91 8.33
C ARG A 185 -8.49 -17.48 8.57
N PHE A 186 -7.95 -17.25 9.76
CA PHE A 186 -7.09 -16.11 10.05
C PHE A 186 -5.62 -16.50 9.88
N ILE A 187 -4.82 -15.57 9.37
CA ILE A 187 -3.36 -15.69 9.28
C ILE A 187 -2.77 -14.60 10.16
N ASN A 188 -1.92 -15.01 11.09
CA ASN A 188 -1.29 -14.12 12.06
C ASN A 188 0.23 -14.07 11.81
N SER A 189 0.84 -12.93 12.07
CA SER A 189 2.29 -12.82 12.07
C SER A 189 2.87 -13.54 13.30
N PRO A 190 3.98 -14.27 13.16
CA PRO A 190 4.66 -14.86 14.30
C PRO A 190 5.17 -13.82 15.33
N ASP A 191 5.43 -12.59 14.86
CA ASP A 191 5.90 -11.48 15.67
C ASP A 191 4.80 -10.42 15.91
N GLU A 192 3.53 -10.73 15.69
CA GLU A 192 2.37 -9.83 15.64
C GLU A 192 2.45 -8.76 14.54
N PHE A 193 1.32 -8.46 13.91
CA PHE A 193 1.20 -7.30 13.02
C PHE A 193 1.09 -6.00 13.82
N ILE A 194 1.94 -5.02 13.51
CA ILE A 194 1.85 -3.67 14.06
C ILE A 194 1.40 -2.72 12.93
N VAL A 195 0.15 -2.24 13.03
CA VAL A 195 -0.51 -1.44 11.97
C VAL A 195 -0.85 -0.05 12.52
N PRO A 196 0.12 0.86 12.65
CA PRO A 196 -0.09 2.12 13.39
C PRO A 196 -0.93 3.15 12.64
N SER A 197 -1.16 3.01 11.34
CA SER A 197 -1.86 4.02 10.53
C SER A 197 -2.73 3.42 9.43
N TYR A 198 -3.30 2.24 9.68
CA TYR A 198 -4.15 1.54 8.71
C TYR A 198 -3.47 1.28 7.35
N SER A 199 -2.15 1.31 7.32
CA SER A 199 -1.34 0.95 6.15
C SER A 199 -0.99 -0.52 6.27
N PHE A 200 -1.65 -1.38 5.50
CA PHE A 200 -1.50 -2.82 5.64
C PHE A 200 -1.65 -3.46 4.26
N GLY A 201 -0.66 -3.18 3.39
CA GLY A 201 -0.67 -3.63 2.00
C GLY A 201 -0.48 -5.14 1.87
N ILE A 202 -1.10 -5.73 0.85
CA ILE A 202 -1.03 -7.15 0.54
C ILE A 202 -0.93 -7.35 -0.98
N THR A 203 -0.23 -8.39 -1.40
CA THR A 203 -0.14 -8.84 -2.80
C THR A 203 0.11 -10.34 -2.84
N ASN A 204 0.09 -10.92 -4.02
CA ASN A 204 0.34 -12.35 -4.21
C ASN A 204 1.30 -12.62 -5.36
N PHE A 205 2.00 -13.75 -5.30
CA PHE A 205 2.76 -14.29 -6.42
C PHE A 205 3.02 -15.79 -6.21
N ASP A 206 2.82 -16.60 -7.25
CA ASP A 206 3.18 -18.01 -7.30
C ASP A 206 2.67 -18.81 -6.09
N GLY A 207 1.37 -18.68 -5.78
CA GLY A 207 0.73 -19.38 -4.66
C GLY A 207 1.21 -18.92 -3.28
N LYS A 208 1.84 -17.75 -3.17
CA LYS A 208 2.23 -17.11 -1.91
C LYS A 208 1.58 -15.76 -1.76
N VAL A 209 1.44 -15.32 -0.53
CA VAL A 209 0.90 -14.02 -0.15
C VAL A 209 2.01 -13.22 0.52
N TYR A 210 2.20 -11.99 0.09
CA TYR A 210 3.13 -11.04 0.67
C TYR A 210 2.36 -9.90 1.31
N CYS A 211 2.67 -9.58 2.54
CA CYS A 211 1.95 -8.58 3.31
C CYS A 211 2.92 -7.66 4.04
N SER A 212 2.61 -6.38 4.11
CA SER A 212 3.40 -5.45 4.91
C SER A 212 3.14 -5.65 6.40
N ASN A 213 4.18 -5.57 7.23
CA ASN A 213 4.09 -5.37 8.68
C ASN A 213 4.73 -4.00 8.99
N PRO A 214 3.99 -2.90 8.75
CA PRO A 214 4.59 -1.58 8.60
C PRO A 214 5.19 -1.03 9.89
N GLY A 215 4.64 -1.36 11.05
CA GLY A 215 5.21 -0.94 12.33
C GLY A 215 6.47 -1.74 12.73
N ARG A 216 6.73 -2.86 12.06
CA ARG A 216 7.97 -3.63 12.18
C ARG A 216 8.94 -3.39 11.04
N HIS A 217 8.57 -2.55 10.07
CA HIS A 217 9.38 -2.26 8.88
C HIS A 217 9.72 -3.51 8.06
N LYS A 218 8.72 -4.39 7.86
CA LYS A 218 8.91 -5.66 7.18
C LYS A 218 7.86 -5.90 6.10
N VAL A 219 8.23 -6.73 5.14
CA VAL A 219 7.31 -7.49 4.31
C VAL A 219 7.42 -8.95 4.73
N GLU A 220 6.29 -9.59 4.98
CA GLU A 220 6.18 -10.97 5.38
C GLU A 220 5.56 -11.81 4.27
N CYS A 221 6.03 -13.04 4.11
CA CYS A 221 5.59 -13.99 3.09
C CYS A 221 4.92 -15.19 3.75
N TYR A 222 3.78 -15.61 3.21
CA TYR A 222 2.99 -16.75 3.68
C TYR A 222 2.64 -17.67 2.54
N THR A 223 2.45 -18.96 2.84
CA THR A 223 1.81 -19.93 1.92
C THR A 223 0.32 -19.61 1.79
N ILE A 224 -0.35 -20.18 0.79
CA ILE A 224 -1.82 -20.12 0.67
C ILE A 224 -2.56 -20.75 1.85
N ASP A 225 -1.87 -21.61 2.61
CA ASP A 225 -2.41 -22.23 3.82
C ASP A 225 -2.15 -21.40 5.09
N GLY A 226 -1.53 -20.22 4.95
CA GLY A 226 -1.30 -19.29 6.02
C GLY A 226 -0.05 -19.58 6.84
N GLU A 227 0.82 -20.47 6.41
CA GLU A 227 2.08 -20.75 7.07
C GLU A 227 3.10 -19.65 6.75
N PHE A 228 3.77 -19.13 7.78
CA PHE A 228 4.84 -18.17 7.61
C PHE A 228 6.03 -18.81 6.87
N VAL A 229 6.53 -18.12 5.86
CA VAL A 229 7.66 -18.59 5.03
C VAL A 229 8.92 -17.80 5.36
N SER A 230 8.83 -16.46 5.30
CA SER A 230 9.99 -15.57 5.48
C SER A 230 9.55 -14.14 5.69
N SER A 231 10.48 -13.29 6.10
CA SER A 231 10.29 -11.84 6.10
C SER A 231 11.58 -11.15 5.70
N PHE A 232 11.45 -9.92 5.19
CA PHE A 232 12.57 -9.05 4.91
C PHE A 232 12.24 -7.59 5.25
N GLY A 233 13.26 -6.75 5.27
CA GLY A 233 13.18 -5.33 5.59
C GLY A 233 13.63 -5.02 7.00
N GLU A 234 14.11 -3.81 7.17
CA GLU A 234 14.58 -3.27 8.44
C GLU A 234 14.31 -1.78 8.52
N SER A 235 14.27 -1.25 9.74
CA SER A 235 14.05 0.18 9.96
C SER A 235 15.29 0.99 9.63
N GLY A 236 15.14 2.04 8.83
CA GLY A 236 16.24 2.94 8.52
C GLY A 236 15.91 3.92 7.39
N VAL A 237 16.92 4.68 6.96
CA VAL A 237 16.79 5.70 5.89
C VAL A 237 17.70 5.40 4.70
N GLY A 238 18.42 4.29 4.76
CA GLY A 238 19.32 3.81 3.69
C GLY A 238 18.55 3.20 2.51
N GLN A 239 19.34 2.71 1.55
CA GLN A 239 18.78 1.96 0.43
C GLN A 239 18.29 0.60 0.93
N GLY A 240 17.06 0.26 0.58
CA GLY A 240 16.45 -1.00 1.00
C GLY A 240 15.96 -1.06 2.45
N GLU A 241 16.11 0.01 3.22
CA GLU A 241 15.56 0.15 4.57
C GLU A 241 14.23 0.89 4.52
N PHE A 242 13.29 0.57 5.40
CA PHE A 242 11.98 1.22 5.49
C PHE A 242 12.01 2.35 6.52
N GLY A 243 11.90 3.60 6.05
CA GLY A 243 11.96 4.78 6.90
C GLY A 243 10.64 5.13 7.59
N GLY A 244 10.73 6.00 8.61
CA GLY A 244 9.56 6.53 9.31
C GLY A 244 8.95 5.54 10.31
N CYS A 245 7.65 5.69 10.61
CA CYS A 245 6.98 4.90 11.65
C CYS A 245 6.15 3.73 11.11
N CYS A 246 5.92 3.64 9.81
CA CYS A 246 4.95 2.70 9.24
C CYS A 246 5.11 2.56 7.73
N ASN A 247 6.15 1.85 7.33
CA ASN A 247 6.46 1.49 5.95
C ASN A 247 6.85 0.00 5.86
N PRO A 248 6.66 -0.65 4.70
CA PRO A 248 6.01 -0.13 3.49
C PRO A 248 4.49 -0.03 3.60
N VAL A 249 3.86 0.76 2.71
CA VAL A 249 2.40 1.00 2.70
C VAL A 249 1.70 0.14 1.67
N HIS A 250 2.08 0.25 0.40
CA HIS A 250 1.50 -0.53 -0.70
C HIS A 250 2.50 -1.53 -1.25
N LEU A 251 1.99 -2.65 -1.70
CA LEU A 251 2.75 -3.74 -2.30
C LEU A 251 2.15 -4.11 -3.66
N THR A 252 3.00 -4.47 -4.59
CA THR A 252 2.62 -5.21 -5.81
C THR A 252 3.77 -6.12 -6.21
N THR A 253 3.55 -7.04 -7.12
CA THR A 253 4.57 -7.98 -7.60
C THR A 253 4.73 -7.91 -9.10
N THR A 254 5.96 -8.05 -9.57
CA THR A 254 6.25 -8.21 -11.00
C THR A 254 5.85 -9.60 -11.49
N ALA A 255 5.80 -9.78 -12.80
CA ALA A 255 5.59 -11.12 -13.41
C ALA A 255 6.71 -12.11 -13.05
N SER A 256 7.91 -11.66 -12.68
CA SER A 256 9.02 -12.48 -12.18
C SER A 256 8.95 -12.76 -10.68
N GLY A 257 8.01 -12.12 -9.97
CA GLY A 257 7.80 -12.27 -8.53
C GLY A 257 8.66 -11.36 -7.66
N ASP A 258 9.29 -10.34 -8.24
CA ASP A 258 9.94 -9.32 -7.42
C ASP A 258 8.88 -8.48 -6.72
N ILE A 259 9.16 -8.08 -5.51
CA ILE A 259 8.25 -7.31 -4.66
C ILE A 259 8.51 -5.82 -4.86
N ILE A 260 7.50 -5.10 -5.30
CA ILE A 260 7.51 -3.64 -5.41
C ILE A 260 6.84 -3.07 -4.17
N THR A 261 7.51 -2.16 -3.50
CA THR A 261 7.00 -1.47 -2.30
C THR A 261 6.81 0.01 -2.57
N SER A 262 5.83 0.61 -1.92
CA SER A 262 5.64 2.06 -1.89
C SER A 262 5.67 2.57 -0.46
N GLU A 263 6.44 3.63 -0.23
CA GLU A 263 6.70 4.21 1.08
C GLU A 263 6.14 5.64 1.20
N LYS A 264 5.81 6.02 2.44
CA LYS A 264 5.39 7.37 2.84
C LYS A 264 6.48 8.08 3.65
N GLY A 265 6.28 9.38 3.91
CA GLY A 265 7.26 10.23 4.59
C GLY A 265 8.26 10.82 3.60
N ILE A 266 9.14 10.01 3.05
CA ILE A 266 9.94 10.30 1.86
C ILE A 266 9.42 9.35 0.78
N PRO A 267 8.47 9.79 -0.08
CA PRO A 267 7.85 8.89 -1.04
C PRO A 267 8.89 8.29 -1.98
N ARG A 268 8.89 6.98 -2.06
CA ARG A 268 9.69 6.23 -3.03
C ARG A 268 9.02 4.90 -3.34
N ILE A 269 9.33 4.36 -4.50
CA ILE A 269 8.94 3.03 -4.93
C ILE A 269 10.19 2.22 -5.11
N CYS A 270 10.29 1.10 -4.41
CA CYS A 270 11.48 0.25 -4.37
C CYS A 270 11.15 -1.17 -4.88
N CYS A 271 12.17 -1.85 -5.38
CA CYS A 271 12.11 -3.24 -5.84
C CYS A 271 13.02 -4.12 -4.97
N TYR A 272 12.48 -5.27 -4.59
CA TYR A 272 13.19 -6.32 -3.85
C TYR A 272 12.99 -7.66 -4.55
N GLY A 273 14.02 -8.49 -4.54
CA GLY A 273 13.90 -9.86 -5.00
C GLY A 273 13.00 -10.72 -4.08
N ARG A 274 12.59 -11.89 -4.56
CA ARG A 274 11.85 -12.87 -3.75
C ARG A 274 12.60 -13.33 -2.49
N ASP A 275 13.91 -13.19 -2.47
CA ASP A 275 14.77 -13.44 -1.32
C ASP A 275 14.87 -12.26 -0.35
N GLY A 276 14.15 -11.17 -0.63
CA GLY A 276 14.13 -9.95 0.17
C GLY A 276 15.30 -9.01 -0.06
N LYS A 277 16.22 -9.32 -0.99
CA LYS A 277 17.31 -8.41 -1.29
C LYS A 277 16.82 -7.18 -2.03
N PHE A 278 17.27 -6.02 -1.59
CA PHE A 278 17.03 -4.77 -2.29
C PHE A 278 17.72 -4.76 -3.65
N HIS A 279 16.97 -4.44 -4.69
CA HIS A 279 17.49 -4.35 -6.05
C HIS A 279 17.69 -2.90 -6.49
N ALA A 280 16.65 -2.06 -6.35
CA ALA A 280 16.70 -0.68 -6.81
C ALA A 280 15.59 0.18 -6.21
N THR A 281 15.82 1.50 -6.15
CA THR A 281 14.74 2.49 -6.09
C THR A 281 14.28 2.75 -7.52
N LEU A 282 13.02 2.39 -7.79
CA LEU A 282 12.42 2.55 -9.13
C LEU A 282 12.01 3.99 -9.40
N LEU A 283 11.37 4.62 -8.42
CA LEU A 283 10.94 6.02 -8.46
C LEU A 283 11.22 6.66 -7.11
N ASP A 284 11.84 7.81 -7.13
CA ASP A 284 12.11 8.64 -5.96
C ASP A 284 11.10 9.79 -5.82
N LYS A 285 11.28 10.62 -4.81
CA LYS A 285 10.43 11.81 -4.56
C LYS A 285 10.40 12.79 -5.72
N GLU A 286 11.44 12.85 -6.54
CA GLU A 286 11.53 13.76 -7.68
C GLU A 286 10.62 13.28 -8.82
N ALA A 287 10.63 11.98 -9.08
CA ALA A 287 9.75 11.34 -10.06
C ALA A 287 8.28 11.29 -9.59
N LEU A 288 8.04 11.07 -8.28
CA LEU A 288 6.71 10.93 -7.69
C LEU A 288 6.03 12.26 -7.35
N GLY A 289 6.76 13.36 -7.38
CA GLY A 289 6.30 14.67 -6.94
C GLY A 289 6.31 14.83 -5.42
N TYR A 290 6.16 16.07 -4.99
CA TYR A 290 6.21 16.42 -3.57
C TYR A 290 5.01 15.87 -2.80
N GLY A 291 5.19 15.70 -1.49
CA GLY A 291 4.19 15.21 -0.55
C GLY A 291 4.79 14.16 0.38
N THR A 292 4.01 13.71 1.36
CA THR A 292 4.44 12.75 2.38
C THR A 292 3.66 11.43 2.32
N THR A 293 2.61 11.36 1.49
CA THR A 293 1.78 10.16 1.34
C THR A 293 2.44 9.16 0.40
N ALA A 294 2.35 7.89 0.72
CA ALA A 294 2.69 6.82 -0.21
C ALA A 294 1.85 6.94 -1.49
N ARG A 295 2.41 6.51 -2.60
CA ARG A 295 1.70 6.42 -3.87
C ARG A 295 1.25 4.99 -4.06
N GLU A 296 -0.02 4.80 -4.35
CA GLU A 296 -0.46 3.48 -4.76
C GLU A 296 0.16 3.13 -6.10
N VAL A 297 0.59 1.89 -6.25
CA VAL A 297 1.38 1.40 -7.38
C VAL A 297 0.87 0.06 -7.85
N ARG A 298 0.80 -0.10 -9.16
CA ARG A 298 0.59 -1.39 -9.84
C ARG A 298 1.60 -1.53 -10.97
N ILE A 299 1.91 -2.76 -11.31
CA ILE A 299 2.79 -3.08 -12.45
C ILE A 299 2.08 -4.05 -13.39
N ASN A 300 2.15 -3.80 -14.68
CA ASN A 300 1.66 -4.69 -15.72
C ASN A 300 2.72 -4.80 -16.80
N GLY A 301 3.32 -6.00 -16.92
CA GLY A 301 4.46 -6.21 -17.80
C GLY A 301 5.64 -5.28 -17.44
N ARG A 302 5.96 -4.37 -18.35
CA ARG A 302 7.06 -3.39 -18.20
C ARG A 302 6.60 -2.00 -17.77
N GLU A 303 5.31 -1.81 -17.57
CA GLU A 303 4.69 -0.54 -17.22
C GLU A 303 4.36 -0.47 -15.74
N LEU A 304 4.79 0.61 -15.12
CA LEU A 304 4.49 0.93 -13.74
C LEU A 304 3.46 2.05 -13.71
N TYR A 305 2.34 1.81 -13.04
CA TYR A 305 1.24 2.75 -12.87
C TYR A 305 1.26 3.28 -11.46
N VAL A 306 1.17 4.60 -11.32
CA VAL A 306 1.25 5.28 -10.02
C VAL A 306 0.14 6.30 -9.89
N VAL A 307 -0.61 6.22 -8.80
CA VAL A 307 -1.69 7.16 -8.48
C VAL A 307 -1.20 8.29 -7.60
N HIS A 308 -1.57 9.51 -7.96
CA HIS A 308 -1.45 10.70 -7.13
C HIS A 308 -2.69 11.60 -7.27
N GLY A 309 -3.51 11.65 -6.23
CA GLY A 309 -4.77 12.37 -6.24
C GLY A 309 -5.76 11.79 -7.24
N ASN A 310 -6.07 12.53 -8.30
CA ASN A 310 -6.92 12.05 -9.39
C ASN A 310 -6.14 11.64 -10.66
N THR A 311 -4.83 11.56 -10.57
CA THR A 311 -3.97 11.31 -11.73
C THR A 311 -3.34 9.94 -11.66
N ILE A 312 -3.45 9.16 -12.72
CA ILE A 312 -2.70 7.94 -12.96
C ILE A 312 -1.56 8.27 -13.91
N SER A 313 -0.34 8.04 -13.47
CA SER A 313 0.88 8.24 -14.26
C SER A 313 1.45 6.90 -14.68
N THR A 314 1.85 6.80 -15.95
CA THR A 314 2.49 5.61 -16.52
C THR A 314 3.98 5.84 -16.68
N PHE A 315 4.76 4.90 -16.20
CA PHE A 315 6.21 4.88 -16.32
C PHE A 315 6.64 3.59 -17.02
N ILE A 316 7.61 3.70 -17.89
CA ILE A 316 8.17 2.56 -18.63
C ILE A 316 9.62 2.33 -18.23
N TYR A 317 10.00 1.07 -18.10
CA TYR A 317 11.38 0.68 -17.87
C TYR A 317 12.25 1.02 -19.11
N ASP A 318 13.30 1.80 -18.91
CA ASP A 318 14.22 2.22 -19.93
C ASP A 318 15.51 1.39 -19.86
N GLU A 319 15.65 0.43 -20.75
CA GLU A 319 16.81 -0.48 -20.79
C GLU A 319 18.13 0.23 -21.07
N GLN A 320 18.10 1.26 -21.93
CA GLN A 320 19.33 2.01 -22.24
C GLN A 320 19.78 2.82 -21.04
N PHE A 321 18.83 3.36 -20.30
CA PHE A 321 19.11 4.07 -19.07
C PHE A 321 19.66 3.14 -18.00
N ALA A 322 19.05 1.98 -17.81
CA ALA A 322 19.50 0.96 -16.87
C ALA A 322 20.89 0.39 -17.23
N ALA A 323 21.20 0.27 -18.50
CA ALA A 323 22.52 -0.17 -18.95
C ALA A 323 23.61 0.88 -18.71
N ASN A 324 23.26 2.18 -18.77
CA ASN A 324 24.19 3.30 -18.62
C ASN A 324 24.35 3.80 -17.17
N THR A 325 23.45 3.41 -16.28
CA THR A 325 23.44 3.85 -14.88
C THR A 325 23.52 2.65 -13.96
N ALA A 326 24.45 2.60 -13.09
CA ALA A 326 24.59 1.83 -11.83
C ALA A 326 23.96 0.43 -11.66
N CYS A 327 23.13 -0.07 -12.57
CA CYS A 327 22.95 -1.51 -12.75
C CYS A 327 24.26 -2.18 -13.28
N ALA A 328 25.35 -1.42 -13.35
CA ALA A 328 26.68 -1.97 -13.63
C ALA A 328 27.13 -3.01 -12.59
N ASP A 329 26.60 -2.93 -11.36
CA ASP A 329 26.85 -3.92 -10.31
C ASP A 329 25.86 -5.10 -10.32
N CYS A 330 24.73 -4.98 -11.00
CA CYS A 330 23.83 -6.10 -11.29
C CYS A 330 24.36 -6.90 -12.48
N LYS A 331 25.37 -7.69 -12.25
CA LYS A 331 25.87 -8.67 -13.24
C LYS A 331 24.73 -9.62 -13.59
N GLU A 332 24.42 -9.74 -14.90
CA GLU A 332 23.61 -10.74 -15.63
C GLU A 332 22.29 -11.27 -15.00
N GLU A 333 22.05 -11.12 -13.71
CA GLU A 333 20.90 -11.66 -12.97
C GLU A 333 19.91 -10.60 -12.49
N CYS A 334 19.95 -9.37 -12.98
CA CYS A 334 18.98 -8.34 -12.60
C CYS A 334 17.57 -8.81 -13.02
N PRO A 335 16.63 -9.01 -12.07
CA PRO A 335 15.29 -9.48 -12.36
C PRO A 335 14.54 -8.56 -13.33
N LEU A 336 14.90 -7.28 -13.33
CA LEU A 336 14.35 -6.29 -14.24
C LEU A 336 14.83 -6.51 -15.71
N ARG A 337 15.91 -7.26 -15.91
CA ARG A 337 16.38 -7.67 -17.26
C ARG A 337 15.75 -8.98 -17.74
N ARG A 338 15.28 -9.85 -16.82
CA ARG A 338 14.70 -11.15 -17.20
C ARG A 338 13.37 -11.04 -17.95
N ASN A 339 12.69 -9.89 -17.87
CA ASN A 339 11.45 -9.63 -18.62
C ASN A 339 11.66 -9.24 -20.10
N THR A 340 12.86 -9.37 -20.65
CA THR A 340 13.13 -9.04 -22.06
C THR A 340 12.83 -10.17 -23.05
N ASN A 341 12.43 -11.35 -22.56
CA ASN A 341 12.05 -12.50 -23.38
C ASN A 341 10.58 -12.91 -23.13
N ILE A 342 9.64 -12.08 -23.56
CA ILE A 342 8.29 -12.50 -23.94
C ILE A 342 7.93 -11.81 -25.25
#